data_ddebc89d3616ad7e4ef51b822183de18
#
_entry.id   ddebc89d3616ad7e4ef51b822183de18
#
_cell.length_a   1.000
_cell.length_b   1.000
_cell.length_c   1.000
_cell.angle_alpha   90.00
_cell.angle_beta   90.00
_cell.angle_gamma   90.00
#
_symmetry.space_group_name_H-M   'P 1'
#
loop_
_entity.id
_entity.type
_entity.pdbx_description
1 polymer ?
#
loop_
_entity_poly.entity_id
_entity_poly.type
_entity_poly.pdbx_seq_one_letter_code
_entity_poly.pdbx_strand_id
1 'polypeptide(L)'
;MLRPGIGRKYPVCVVARRVALAALVAGAAIAAVAVAVGGTRAPGAISYGSLPSKALAGRLRFAVYVPADYGTSGKRYPVIYFLHGLPASPYAYRGIGFVGRALEQTGKEAIVVAPQGARDGDTDPEWLDWGPGRNWETAVAKELVAYVDAHYRTIATRGGRALVGVSAGGYGAVLLALHHLETFSVLESWSGYFHPTDPTGQSPLDIGSPQANAHASAHTFVPRLRRAFRQDPTFFAFYVGTSDARFRAENELLDRELSAARVPHVFDLYPGSHEQSFWNAHAVTWLRLALDRLAAPR
;
A
#
# COMPACT_ATOMS: atom_id res chain seq x y z
N MET A 1 -67.33 -16.43 -32.20
CA MET A 1 -68.73 -16.46 -31.79
C MET A 1 -68.92 -15.70 -30.51
N LEU A 2 -69.78 -14.71 -30.61
CA LEU A 2 -70.63 -14.07 -29.59
C LEU A 2 -70.02 -13.19 -28.49
N ARG A 3 -70.26 -11.95 -28.67
CA ARG A 3 -70.50 -10.83 -27.73
C ARG A 3 -71.72 -11.08 -26.81
N PRO A 4 -72.25 -10.10 -26.05
CA PRO A 4 -71.74 -9.04 -25.14
C PRO A 4 -72.68 -8.89 -23.90
N GLY A 5 -72.51 -7.86 -23.10
CA GLY A 5 -73.58 -7.37 -22.24
C GLY A 5 -73.12 -6.44 -21.11
N ILE A 6 -73.19 -5.12 -21.31
CA ILE A 6 -74.16 -4.14 -20.82
C ILE A 6 -74.10 -4.04 -19.24
N GLY A 7 -73.61 -3.04 -18.59
CA GLY A 7 -73.92 -1.62 -18.63
C GLY A 7 -75.06 -1.24 -17.66
N ARG A 8 -74.76 -0.52 -16.56
CA ARG A 8 -75.72 0.43 -15.96
C ARG A 8 -75.03 1.55 -15.17
N LYS A 9 -75.48 2.74 -15.46
CA LYS A 9 -75.19 4.04 -14.87
C LYS A 9 -76.18 4.41 -13.76
N TYR A 10 -75.80 5.43 -12.96
CA TYR A 10 -76.55 6.54 -12.29
C TYR A 10 -76.83 6.37 -10.79
N PRO A 11 -77.08 7.47 -10.06
CA PRO A 11 -76.60 8.83 -10.18
C PRO A 11 -76.13 9.50 -8.85
N VAL A 12 -75.64 10.70 -8.99
CA VAL A 12 -75.22 11.72 -8.02
C VAL A 12 -76.32 12.09 -7.00
N CYS A 13 -75.94 12.31 -5.75
CA CYS A 13 -76.68 13.23 -4.89
C CYS A 13 -75.71 14.08 -4.05
N VAL A 14 -75.76 15.38 -4.27
CA VAL A 14 -75.02 16.45 -3.57
C VAL A 14 -75.78 16.82 -2.30
N VAL A 15 -75.14 16.79 -1.15
CA VAL A 15 -75.61 17.54 0.04
C VAL A 15 -74.46 18.28 0.66
N ALA A 16 -74.47 19.57 0.49
CA ALA A 16 -73.56 20.52 1.15
C ALA A 16 -73.98 20.72 2.60
N ARG A 17 -73.13 20.50 3.56
CA ARG A 17 -73.25 21.08 4.90
C ARG A 17 -72.00 21.87 5.25
N ARG A 18 -72.20 23.14 5.41
CA ARG A 18 -71.22 24.08 5.99
C ARG A 18 -71.15 23.82 7.49
N VAL A 19 -69.97 23.60 8.03
CA VAL A 19 -69.66 23.69 9.47
C VAL A 19 -68.41 24.54 9.61
N ALA A 20 -68.50 25.48 10.50
CA ALA A 20 -67.52 26.54 10.72
C ALA A 20 -66.18 26.04 11.27
N LEU A 21 -65.14 26.71 10.84
CA LEU A 21 -63.76 26.47 11.21
C LEU A 21 -63.46 27.17 12.54
N ALA A 22 -62.95 26.43 13.50
CA ALA A 22 -62.13 26.98 14.60
C ALA A 22 -60.69 26.65 14.33
N ALA A 23 -59.89 27.65 14.05
CA ALA A 23 -58.48 27.53 13.79
C ALA A 23 -57.71 27.42 15.14
N LEU A 24 -57.15 26.27 15.40
CA LEU A 24 -56.11 26.06 16.41
C LEU A 24 -54.79 26.04 15.68
N VAL A 25 -54.00 27.10 15.85
CA VAL A 25 -52.61 27.16 15.42
C VAL A 25 -51.75 26.41 16.43
N ALA A 26 -51.45 25.15 16.14
CA ALA A 26 -50.41 24.41 16.83
C ALA A 26 -49.08 24.63 16.10
N GLY A 27 -48.22 25.45 16.69
CA GLY A 27 -46.88 25.66 16.20
C GLY A 27 -46.05 24.36 16.37
N ALA A 28 -45.86 23.62 15.27
CA ALA A 28 -44.87 22.55 15.20
C ALA A 28 -43.49 23.17 14.98
N ALA A 29 -42.69 23.18 16.04
CA ALA A 29 -41.27 23.46 15.92
C ALA A 29 -40.63 22.29 15.17
N ILE A 30 -40.34 22.44 13.90
CA ILE A 30 -39.53 21.51 13.12
C ILE A 30 -38.08 21.71 13.59
N ALA A 31 -37.63 20.83 14.50
CA ALA A 31 -36.21 20.69 14.79
C ALA A 31 -35.54 20.13 13.51
N ALA A 32 -34.85 21.01 12.78
CA ALA A 32 -33.98 20.62 11.70
C ALA A 32 -32.81 19.81 12.32
N VAL A 33 -32.89 18.51 12.25
CA VAL A 33 -31.73 17.65 12.45
C VAL A 33 -30.79 17.93 11.27
N ALA A 34 -29.80 18.76 11.51
CA ALA A 34 -28.66 18.89 10.61
C ALA A 34 -27.94 17.55 10.59
N VAL A 35 -28.27 16.69 9.62
CA VAL A 35 -27.43 15.58 9.26
C VAL A 35 -26.13 16.22 8.79
N ALA A 36 -25.09 16.16 9.61
CA ALA A 36 -23.75 16.50 9.18
C ALA A 36 -23.41 15.52 8.05
N VAL A 37 -23.60 16.00 6.81
CA VAL A 37 -23.01 15.34 5.65
C VAL A 37 -21.52 15.42 5.89
N GLY A 38 -20.93 14.28 6.27
CA GLY A 38 -19.49 14.17 6.46
C GLY A 38 -18.83 14.67 5.20
N GLY A 39 -18.19 15.85 5.28
CA GLY A 39 -17.50 16.45 4.16
C GLY A 39 -16.52 15.42 3.60
N THR A 40 -16.68 15.06 2.34
CA THR A 40 -15.71 14.20 1.65
C THR A 40 -14.37 14.94 1.70
N ARG A 41 -13.45 14.40 2.46
CA ARG A 41 -12.08 14.94 2.54
C ARG A 41 -11.52 14.99 1.12
N ALA A 42 -10.93 16.11 0.72
CA ALA A 42 -10.28 16.22 -0.57
C ALA A 42 -9.24 15.09 -0.72
N PRO A 43 -9.05 14.52 -1.91
CA PRO A 43 -8.04 13.50 -2.14
C PRO A 43 -6.62 14.07 -1.96
N GLY A 44 -5.68 13.21 -1.58
CA GLY A 44 -4.28 13.57 -1.59
C GLY A 44 -3.75 13.83 -3.00
N ALA A 45 -2.56 14.39 -3.09
CA ALA A 45 -1.94 14.76 -4.36
C ALA A 45 -0.77 13.86 -4.72
N ILE A 46 -0.69 13.47 -6.00
CA ILE A 46 0.47 12.78 -6.55
C ILE A 46 1.29 13.75 -7.39
N SER A 47 2.59 13.77 -7.15
CA SER A 47 3.56 14.49 -7.97
C SER A 47 4.74 13.57 -8.32
N TYR A 48 5.55 14.02 -9.28
CA TYR A 48 6.70 13.28 -9.78
C TYR A 48 7.96 14.09 -9.60
N GLY A 49 9.00 13.43 -9.11
CA GLY A 49 10.30 14.05 -8.86
C GLY A 49 11.44 13.21 -9.39
N SER A 50 12.64 13.78 -9.28
CA SER A 50 13.87 13.04 -9.50
C SER A 50 15.02 13.67 -8.72
N LEU A 51 15.96 12.84 -8.29
CA LEU A 51 17.20 13.28 -7.63
C LEU A 51 18.42 12.80 -8.39
N PRO A 52 19.56 13.52 -8.32
CA PRO A 52 20.84 12.98 -8.74
C PRO A 52 21.18 11.76 -7.89
N SER A 53 21.54 10.65 -8.52
CA SER A 53 21.93 9.41 -7.85
C SER A 53 23.36 9.03 -8.24
N LYS A 54 24.24 8.97 -7.26
CA LYS A 54 25.60 8.44 -7.44
C LYS A 54 25.56 6.92 -7.61
N ALA A 55 24.66 6.26 -6.85
CA ALA A 55 24.45 4.82 -6.91
C ALA A 55 24.05 4.34 -8.33
N LEU A 56 23.30 5.16 -9.06
CA LEU A 56 22.86 4.86 -10.43
C LEU A 56 23.68 5.58 -11.50
N ALA A 57 24.71 6.36 -11.14
CA ALA A 57 25.46 7.20 -12.06
C ALA A 57 24.56 8.07 -12.96
N GLY A 58 23.46 8.59 -12.43
CA GLY A 58 22.46 9.31 -13.20
C GLY A 58 21.39 9.95 -12.33
N ARG A 59 20.12 9.75 -12.69
CA ARG A 59 18.97 10.24 -11.91
C ARG A 59 18.06 9.09 -11.48
N LEU A 60 17.65 9.12 -10.21
CA LEU A 60 16.56 8.31 -9.72
C LEU A 60 15.26 9.11 -9.83
N ARG A 61 14.27 8.59 -10.54
CA ARG A 61 12.91 9.16 -10.61
C ARG A 61 12.02 8.53 -9.54
N PHE A 62 11.01 9.27 -9.10
CA PHE A 62 10.05 8.76 -8.14
C PHE A 62 8.70 9.46 -8.27
N ALA A 63 7.64 8.81 -7.81
CA ALA A 63 6.37 9.44 -7.52
C ALA A 63 6.24 9.66 -6.02
N VAL A 64 5.57 10.73 -5.63
CA VAL A 64 5.22 10.98 -4.23
C VAL A 64 3.74 11.33 -4.13
N TYR A 65 3.04 10.64 -3.23
CA TYR A 65 1.71 10.98 -2.76
C TYR A 65 1.84 11.70 -1.42
N VAL A 66 1.14 12.80 -1.27
CA VAL A 66 1.02 13.53 0.00
C VAL A 66 -0.44 13.62 0.42
N PRO A 67 -0.76 13.59 1.75
CA PRO A 67 -2.12 13.75 2.24
C PRO A 67 -2.76 15.08 1.82
N ALA A 68 -4.09 15.12 1.79
CA ALA A 68 -4.85 16.31 1.37
C ALA A 68 -4.53 17.59 2.17
N ASP A 69 -4.26 17.43 3.46
CA ASP A 69 -3.91 18.54 4.35
C ASP A 69 -2.41 18.88 4.36
N TYR A 70 -1.61 18.21 3.55
CA TYR A 70 -0.15 18.42 3.53
C TYR A 70 0.23 19.89 3.33
N GLY A 71 -0.48 20.64 2.47
CA GLY A 71 -0.20 22.06 2.22
C GLY A 71 -0.51 23.01 3.39
N THR A 72 -1.38 22.62 4.31
CA THR A 72 -1.95 23.49 5.33
C THR A 72 -1.68 23.08 6.78
N SER A 73 -1.47 21.79 7.04
CA SER A 73 -1.41 21.25 8.41
C SER A 73 -0.12 21.54 9.17
N GLY A 74 0.99 21.79 8.51
CA GLY A 74 2.31 21.89 9.15
C GLY A 74 2.86 20.58 9.74
N LYS A 75 2.07 19.51 9.77
CA LYS A 75 2.45 18.20 10.33
C LYS A 75 3.65 17.58 9.62
N ARG A 76 4.36 16.70 10.35
CA ARG A 76 5.29 15.72 9.80
C ARG A 76 4.60 14.36 9.72
N TYR A 77 4.86 13.61 8.67
CA TYR A 77 4.16 12.37 8.35
C TYR A 77 5.11 11.17 8.32
N PRO A 78 4.65 9.96 8.68
CA PRO A 78 5.39 8.75 8.37
C PRO A 78 5.46 8.57 6.84
N VAL A 79 6.45 7.80 6.39
CA VAL A 79 6.70 7.55 4.98
C VAL A 79 6.61 6.06 4.69
N ILE A 80 5.82 5.70 3.69
CA ILE A 80 5.81 4.38 3.08
C ILE A 80 6.59 4.46 1.77
N TYR A 81 7.72 3.79 1.69
CA TYR A 81 8.43 3.55 0.43
C TYR A 81 7.80 2.32 -0.23
N PHE A 82 7.07 2.54 -1.33
CA PHE A 82 6.32 1.51 -2.02
C PHE A 82 7.07 1.03 -3.26
N LEU A 83 7.48 -0.24 -3.27
CA LEU A 83 8.21 -0.85 -4.36
C LEU A 83 7.26 -1.60 -5.29
N HIS A 84 7.31 -1.26 -6.59
CA HIS A 84 6.49 -1.91 -7.61
C HIS A 84 7.03 -3.28 -7.99
N GLY A 85 6.18 -4.13 -8.58
CA GLY A 85 6.56 -5.42 -9.13
C GLY A 85 7.02 -5.34 -10.59
N LEU A 86 7.15 -6.52 -11.20
CA LEU A 86 7.45 -6.67 -12.62
C LEU A 86 6.18 -6.53 -13.49
N PRO A 87 6.32 -6.16 -14.76
CA PRO A 87 7.58 -5.86 -15.44
C PRO A 87 8.22 -4.57 -14.92
N ALA A 88 9.52 -4.64 -14.64
CA ALA A 88 10.28 -3.46 -14.32
C ALA A 88 10.35 -2.53 -15.55
N SER A 89 10.08 -1.25 -15.35
CA SER A 89 10.16 -0.26 -16.41
C SER A 89 10.54 1.10 -15.84
N PRO A 90 11.06 2.02 -16.66
CA PRO A 90 11.41 3.36 -16.25
C PRO A 90 10.23 4.17 -15.71
N TYR A 91 9.00 3.66 -15.86
CA TYR A 91 7.75 4.34 -15.50
C TYR A 91 6.87 3.57 -14.52
N ALA A 92 7.26 2.37 -14.07
CA ALA A 92 6.47 1.52 -13.18
C ALA A 92 6.07 2.24 -11.87
N TYR A 93 6.93 3.13 -11.36
CA TYR A 93 6.65 3.97 -10.19
C TYR A 93 5.40 4.87 -10.33
N ARG A 94 4.93 5.11 -11.56
CA ARG A 94 3.72 5.92 -11.80
C ARG A 94 2.43 5.20 -11.42
N GLY A 95 2.48 3.88 -11.20
CA GLY A 95 1.33 3.08 -10.76
C GLY A 95 0.87 3.30 -9.32
N ILE A 96 1.50 4.21 -8.57
CA ILE A 96 1.23 4.47 -7.14
C ILE A 96 -0.22 4.85 -6.80
N GLY A 97 -1.02 5.25 -7.79
CA GLY A 97 -2.37 5.80 -7.55
C GLY A 97 -3.32 4.86 -6.79
N PHE A 98 -3.19 3.53 -6.94
CA PHE A 98 -4.02 2.60 -6.18
C PHE A 98 -3.64 2.59 -4.69
N VAL A 99 -2.35 2.73 -4.37
CA VAL A 99 -1.86 2.82 -2.99
C VAL A 99 -2.35 4.10 -2.32
N GLY A 100 -2.31 5.24 -3.02
CA GLY A 100 -2.85 6.50 -2.52
C GLY A 100 -4.36 6.42 -2.19
N ARG A 101 -5.16 5.84 -3.11
CA ARG A 101 -6.60 5.61 -2.87
C ARG A 101 -6.86 4.66 -1.70
N ALA A 102 -6.08 3.59 -1.58
CA ALA A 102 -6.20 2.67 -0.45
C ALA A 102 -5.82 3.35 0.88
N LEU A 103 -4.75 4.16 0.87
CA LEU A 103 -4.34 4.94 2.04
C LEU A 103 -5.45 5.87 2.52
N GLU A 104 -6.11 6.60 1.63
CA GLU A 104 -7.25 7.47 1.97
C GLU A 104 -8.37 6.71 2.69
N GLN A 105 -8.67 5.48 2.24
CA GLN A 105 -9.69 4.64 2.83
C GLN A 105 -9.30 4.09 4.21
N THR A 106 -8.00 4.09 4.57
CA THR A 106 -7.58 3.72 5.93
C THR A 106 -8.00 4.73 6.98
N GLY A 107 -8.28 5.98 6.59
CA GLY A 107 -8.47 7.11 7.50
C GLY A 107 -7.19 7.61 8.16
N LYS A 108 -6.03 7.07 7.78
CA LYS A 108 -4.72 7.46 8.29
C LYS A 108 -3.96 8.32 7.28
N GLU A 109 -2.93 9.00 7.74
CA GLU A 109 -2.15 9.93 6.95
C GLU A 109 -0.69 9.48 6.88
N ALA A 110 -0.16 9.39 5.68
CA ALA A 110 1.26 9.12 5.41
C ALA A 110 1.66 9.74 4.07
N ILE A 111 2.93 9.98 3.89
CA ILE A 111 3.53 10.19 2.58
C ILE A 111 3.79 8.80 1.97
N VAL A 112 3.50 8.61 0.68
CA VAL A 112 3.92 7.41 -0.04
C VAL A 112 4.89 7.81 -1.12
N VAL A 113 6.05 7.15 -1.16
CA VAL A 113 7.10 7.39 -2.16
C VAL A 113 7.32 6.11 -2.94
N ALA A 114 7.15 6.16 -4.26
CA ALA A 114 7.44 5.03 -5.14
C ALA A 114 8.65 5.34 -6.01
N PRO A 115 9.80 4.68 -5.81
CA PRO A 115 10.96 4.86 -6.65
C PRO A 115 10.82 4.17 -8.00
N GLN A 116 11.52 4.68 -9.00
CA GLN A 116 11.82 3.97 -10.23
C GLN A 116 12.68 2.75 -9.89
N GLY A 117 12.29 1.58 -10.34
CA GLY A 117 13.00 0.33 -10.07
C GLY A 117 13.84 -0.16 -11.25
N ALA A 118 13.78 0.52 -12.40
CA ALA A 118 14.53 0.16 -13.59
C ALA A 118 14.74 1.38 -14.49
N ARG A 119 15.78 1.36 -15.33
CA ARG A 119 16.02 2.34 -16.40
C ARG A 119 15.72 1.71 -17.75
N ASP A 120 15.76 2.54 -18.80
CA ASP A 120 15.72 2.03 -20.17
C ASP A 120 16.86 1.03 -20.37
N GLY A 121 16.55 -0.18 -20.83
CA GLY A 121 17.49 -1.26 -21.04
C GLY A 121 17.83 -2.13 -19.83
N ASP A 122 17.37 -1.79 -18.62
CA ASP A 122 17.39 -2.71 -17.49
C ASP A 122 16.28 -3.77 -17.69
N THR A 123 16.62 -5.05 -17.50
CA THR A 123 15.64 -6.14 -17.64
C THR A 123 14.91 -6.41 -16.33
N ASP A 124 15.64 -6.65 -15.27
CA ASP A 124 15.10 -6.95 -13.97
C ASP A 124 16.16 -6.70 -12.89
N PRO A 125 16.23 -5.48 -12.34
CA PRO A 125 17.26 -5.15 -11.36
C PRO A 125 17.00 -5.74 -9.97
N GLU A 126 15.86 -6.35 -9.71
CA GLU A 126 15.51 -7.03 -8.43
C GLU A 126 15.79 -6.17 -7.20
N TRP A 127 15.80 -4.84 -7.34
CA TRP A 127 16.14 -3.88 -6.28
C TRP A 127 17.54 -4.05 -5.67
N LEU A 128 18.44 -4.81 -6.33
CA LEU A 128 19.78 -5.15 -5.85
C LEU A 128 20.86 -4.15 -6.28
N ASP A 129 21.98 -4.20 -5.58
CA ASP A 129 23.21 -3.50 -5.97
C ASP A 129 24.04 -4.41 -6.90
N TRP A 130 24.08 -4.05 -8.20
CA TRP A 130 24.77 -4.77 -9.26
C TRP A 130 26.16 -4.20 -9.60
N GLY A 131 26.67 -3.30 -8.76
CA GLY A 131 27.93 -2.62 -8.99
C GLY A 131 27.77 -1.20 -9.53
N PRO A 132 28.88 -0.53 -9.88
CA PRO A 132 28.90 0.89 -10.20
C PRO A 132 27.84 1.32 -11.22
N GLY A 133 27.04 2.31 -10.85
CA GLY A 133 25.98 2.85 -11.70
C GLY A 133 24.70 2.00 -11.80
N ARG A 134 24.63 0.88 -11.06
CA ARG A 134 23.47 -0.02 -11.03
C ARG A 134 23.09 -0.46 -9.61
N ASN A 135 23.37 0.38 -8.61
CA ASN A 135 23.14 0.07 -7.20
C ASN A 135 21.76 0.55 -6.75
N TRP A 136 20.74 -0.25 -7.03
CA TRP A 136 19.34 0.09 -6.76
C TRP A 136 18.98 0.09 -5.28
N GLU A 137 19.51 -0.85 -4.50
CA GLU A 137 19.33 -0.87 -3.05
C GLU A 137 19.89 0.42 -2.42
N THR A 138 21.13 0.78 -2.73
CA THR A 138 21.77 2.01 -2.23
C THR A 138 20.99 3.26 -2.68
N ALA A 139 20.53 3.29 -3.93
CA ALA A 139 19.75 4.42 -4.43
C ALA A 139 18.44 4.61 -3.67
N VAL A 140 17.74 3.51 -3.35
CA VAL A 140 16.44 3.55 -2.67
C VAL A 140 16.60 3.72 -1.15
N ALA A 141 17.37 2.85 -0.51
CA ALA A 141 17.43 2.81 0.96
C ALA A 141 18.26 3.94 1.58
N LYS A 142 19.16 4.56 0.83
CA LYS A 142 20.02 5.63 1.32
C LYS A 142 19.76 6.97 0.62
N GLU A 143 19.95 7.06 -0.70
CA GLU A 143 19.88 8.34 -1.40
C GLU A 143 18.45 8.90 -1.45
N LEU A 144 17.45 8.07 -1.79
CA LEU A 144 16.06 8.51 -1.84
C LEU A 144 15.53 8.85 -0.44
N VAL A 145 15.84 8.04 0.57
CA VAL A 145 15.44 8.32 1.97
C VAL A 145 15.97 9.67 2.42
N ALA A 146 17.27 9.92 2.24
CA ALA A 146 17.88 11.20 2.60
C ALA A 146 17.27 12.37 1.84
N TYR A 147 17.01 12.20 0.54
CA TYR A 147 16.37 13.23 -0.28
C TYR A 147 14.95 13.54 0.19
N VAL A 148 14.15 12.53 0.45
CA VAL A 148 12.75 12.67 0.91
C VAL A 148 12.70 13.38 2.26
N ASP A 149 13.56 13.01 3.20
CA ASP A 149 13.63 13.65 4.51
C ASP A 149 14.05 15.14 4.42
N ALA A 150 14.90 15.49 3.46
CA ALA A 150 15.33 16.87 3.27
C ALA A 150 14.28 17.76 2.57
N HIS A 151 13.37 17.17 1.75
CA HIS A 151 12.46 17.94 0.90
C HIS A 151 10.98 17.83 1.29
N TYR A 152 10.63 16.86 2.15
CA TYR A 152 9.25 16.66 2.61
C TYR A 152 9.18 16.69 4.14
N ARG A 153 8.01 17.01 4.67
CA ARG A 153 7.76 16.99 6.10
C ARG A 153 7.56 15.56 6.60
N THR A 154 8.66 14.83 6.72
CA THR A 154 8.69 13.46 7.19
C THR A 154 8.94 13.37 8.68
N ILE A 155 8.52 12.26 9.29
CA ILE A 155 9.05 11.79 10.57
C ILE A 155 10.35 11.04 10.25
N ALA A 156 11.45 11.80 10.19
CA ALA A 156 12.76 11.36 9.73
C ALA A 156 13.49 10.45 10.75
N THR A 157 12.78 9.46 11.27
CA THR A 157 13.29 8.46 12.20
C THR A 157 12.88 7.06 11.73
N ARG A 158 13.55 6.05 12.23
CA ARG A 158 13.22 4.65 11.94
C ARG A 158 11.73 4.34 12.15
N GLY A 159 11.14 4.76 13.28
CA GLY A 159 9.73 4.57 13.59
C GLY A 159 8.76 5.30 12.67
N GLY A 160 9.24 6.18 11.80
CA GLY A 160 8.46 6.88 10.78
C GLY A 160 8.59 6.28 9.38
N ARG A 161 9.28 5.14 9.17
CA ARG A 161 9.55 4.61 7.83
C ARG A 161 9.17 3.15 7.67
N ALA A 162 8.44 2.87 6.60
CA ALA A 162 8.10 1.53 6.14
C ALA A 162 8.64 1.28 4.72
N LEU A 163 9.03 0.03 4.46
CA LEU A 163 9.15 -0.53 3.12
C LEU A 163 7.96 -1.47 2.88
N VAL A 164 7.21 -1.22 1.83
CA VAL A 164 6.05 -2.00 1.41
C VAL A 164 6.20 -2.27 -0.08
N GLY A 165 5.86 -3.44 -0.55
CA GLY A 165 5.95 -3.69 -1.99
C GLY A 165 5.13 -4.87 -2.47
N VAL A 166 4.97 -4.95 -3.78
CA VAL A 166 4.17 -5.97 -4.45
C VAL A 166 5.04 -6.81 -5.39
N SER A 167 4.87 -8.14 -5.37
CA SER A 167 5.60 -9.07 -6.26
C SER A 167 7.13 -8.88 -6.09
N ALA A 168 7.90 -8.61 -7.14
CA ALA A 168 9.32 -8.25 -7.04
C ALA A 168 9.57 -7.07 -6.08
N GLY A 169 8.63 -6.13 -5.99
CA GLY A 169 8.69 -5.06 -4.98
C GLY A 169 8.49 -5.58 -3.56
N GLY A 170 7.71 -6.64 -3.37
CA GLY A 170 7.55 -7.33 -2.09
C GLY A 170 8.85 -8.00 -1.64
N TYR A 171 9.55 -8.63 -2.58
CA TYR A 171 10.91 -9.12 -2.37
C TYR A 171 11.86 -7.99 -1.97
N GLY A 172 11.92 -6.93 -2.79
CA GLY A 172 12.77 -5.78 -2.51
C GLY A 172 12.45 -5.12 -1.16
N ALA A 173 11.17 -4.95 -0.81
CA ALA A 173 10.77 -4.36 0.45
C ALA A 173 11.28 -5.15 1.67
N VAL A 174 11.17 -6.46 1.63
CA VAL A 174 11.69 -7.32 2.71
C VAL A 174 13.21 -7.29 2.74
N LEU A 175 13.88 -7.54 1.61
CA LEU A 175 15.33 -7.63 1.59
C LEU A 175 16.01 -6.31 2.00
N LEU A 176 15.61 -5.19 1.38
CA LEU A 176 16.18 -3.88 1.70
C LEU A 176 15.94 -3.51 3.17
N ALA A 177 14.75 -3.80 3.72
CA ALA A 177 14.50 -3.53 5.13
C ALA A 177 15.36 -4.40 6.05
N LEU A 178 15.59 -5.67 5.71
CA LEU A 178 16.47 -6.56 6.48
C LEU A 178 17.94 -6.13 6.42
N HIS A 179 18.38 -5.52 5.33
CA HIS A 179 19.70 -4.93 5.20
C HIS A 179 19.84 -3.60 5.96
N HIS A 180 18.72 -2.86 6.16
CA HIS A 180 18.68 -1.50 6.70
C HIS A 180 17.72 -1.38 7.89
N LEU A 181 17.80 -2.30 8.87
CA LEU A 181 16.96 -2.28 10.07
C LEU A 181 17.10 -1.00 10.89
N GLU A 182 18.23 -0.31 10.79
CA GLU A 182 18.45 1.01 11.40
C GLU A 182 17.61 2.12 10.77
N THR A 183 17.12 1.90 9.54
CA THR A 183 16.36 2.89 8.76
C THR A 183 14.86 2.63 8.79
N PHE A 184 14.43 1.36 8.72
CA PHE A 184 13.03 0.97 8.59
C PHE A 184 12.54 0.16 9.78
N SER A 185 11.32 0.44 10.27
CA SER A 185 10.69 -0.30 11.36
C SER A 185 9.56 -1.22 10.92
N VAL A 186 9.09 -1.05 9.68
CA VAL A 186 8.01 -1.83 9.08
C VAL A 186 8.49 -2.34 7.72
N LEU A 187 8.35 -3.66 7.51
CA LEU A 187 8.56 -4.32 6.23
C LEU A 187 7.33 -5.16 5.90
N GLU A 188 6.80 -4.95 4.70
CA GLU A 188 5.56 -5.59 4.28
C GLU A 188 5.62 -6.02 2.82
N SER A 189 5.33 -7.31 2.57
CA SER A 189 5.36 -7.92 1.24
C SER A 189 3.97 -8.37 0.80
N TRP A 190 3.53 -7.93 -0.37
CA TRP A 190 2.29 -8.31 -1.01
C TRP A 190 2.57 -9.24 -2.18
N SER A 191 2.30 -10.53 -2.03
CA SER A 191 2.60 -11.57 -3.03
C SER A 191 4.06 -11.55 -3.49
N GLY A 192 4.99 -11.29 -2.59
CA GLY A 192 6.43 -11.32 -2.90
C GLY A 192 7.00 -12.73 -2.88
N TYR A 193 8.28 -12.80 -3.14
CA TYR A 193 9.15 -13.94 -2.96
C TYR A 193 10.33 -13.54 -2.07
N PHE A 194 11.26 -14.44 -1.74
CA PHE A 194 12.25 -14.15 -0.70
C PHE A 194 13.68 -14.56 -1.06
N HIS A 195 13.90 -14.93 -2.31
CA HIS A 195 15.20 -15.03 -2.98
C HIS A 195 15.09 -14.49 -4.40
N PRO A 196 16.16 -14.04 -5.05
CA PRO A 196 16.08 -13.56 -6.43
C PRO A 196 15.48 -14.62 -7.34
N THR A 197 14.52 -14.21 -8.14
CA THR A 197 13.75 -15.13 -8.98
C THR A 197 13.58 -14.51 -10.36
N ASP A 198 13.60 -15.32 -11.39
CA ASP A 198 13.31 -14.85 -12.75
C ASP A 198 11.91 -14.23 -12.84
N PRO A 199 11.62 -13.41 -13.86
CA PRO A 199 10.33 -12.73 -13.97
C PRO A 199 9.11 -13.64 -14.02
N THR A 200 9.30 -14.94 -14.29
CA THR A 200 8.20 -15.91 -14.29
C THR A 200 7.88 -16.44 -12.90
N GLY A 201 8.80 -16.28 -11.96
CA GLY A 201 8.72 -16.82 -10.61
C GLY A 201 8.96 -18.33 -10.55
N GLN A 202 9.54 -18.92 -11.61
CA GLN A 202 9.71 -20.37 -11.70
C GLN A 202 11.13 -20.84 -11.42
N SER A 203 12.11 -19.96 -11.60
CA SER A 203 13.52 -20.32 -11.44
C SER A 203 14.25 -19.31 -10.57
N PRO A 204 15.10 -19.81 -9.63
CA PRO A 204 16.01 -18.91 -8.90
C PRO A 204 16.94 -18.20 -9.89
N LEU A 205 17.19 -16.93 -9.63
CA LEU A 205 18.16 -16.12 -10.36
C LEU A 205 19.51 -16.27 -9.67
N ASP A 206 20.51 -16.80 -10.41
CA ASP A 206 21.89 -16.82 -9.93
C ASP A 206 22.56 -15.46 -10.16
N ILE A 207 22.93 -14.79 -9.08
CA ILE A 207 23.57 -13.46 -9.10
C ILE A 207 25.10 -13.53 -8.96
N GLY A 208 25.70 -14.69 -9.22
CA GLY A 208 27.10 -14.85 -9.54
C GLY A 208 27.98 -15.54 -8.49
N SER A 209 27.65 -15.45 -7.19
CA SER A 209 28.41 -16.16 -6.17
C SER A 209 27.54 -16.68 -5.03
N PRO A 210 27.95 -17.74 -4.32
CA PRO A 210 27.21 -18.21 -3.13
C PRO A 210 26.97 -17.12 -2.09
N GLN A 211 27.93 -16.23 -1.89
CA GLN A 211 27.82 -15.13 -0.94
C GLN A 211 26.80 -14.07 -1.42
N ALA A 212 26.84 -13.73 -2.70
CA ALA A 212 25.90 -12.79 -3.30
C ALA A 212 24.47 -13.37 -3.26
N ASN A 213 24.29 -14.63 -3.64
CA ASN A 213 23.00 -15.31 -3.55
C ASN A 213 22.46 -15.38 -2.12
N ALA A 214 23.34 -15.69 -1.14
CA ALA A 214 22.97 -15.69 0.27
C ALA A 214 22.60 -14.28 0.77
N HIS A 215 23.30 -13.25 0.34
CA HIS A 215 23.01 -11.85 0.69
C HIS A 215 21.67 -11.39 0.10
N ALA A 216 21.33 -11.85 -1.07
CA ALA A 216 20.08 -11.52 -1.76
C ALA A 216 18.86 -12.37 -1.32
N SER A 217 19.03 -13.32 -0.40
CA SER A 217 17.94 -14.17 0.07
C SER A 217 17.51 -13.83 1.50
N ALA A 218 16.23 -13.51 1.70
CA ALA A 218 15.70 -13.26 3.04
C ALA A 218 15.78 -14.46 3.96
N HIS A 219 15.72 -15.68 3.42
CA HIS A 219 15.85 -16.93 4.19
C HIS A 219 17.17 -17.02 4.97
N THR A 220 18.26 -16.49 4.42
CA THR A 220 19.57 -16.51 5.08
C THR A 220 19.66 -15.62 6.31
N PHE A 221 18.72 -14.70 6.47
CA PHE A 221 18.63 -13.80 7.63
C PHE A 221 17.89 -14.45 8.79
N VAL A 222 16.97 -15.38 8.53
CA VAL A 222 16.05 -15.97 9.52
C VAL A 222 16.74 -16.37 10.83
N PRO A 223 17.90 -17.06 10.85
CA PRO A 223 18.53 -17.49 12.10
C PRO A 223 18.92 -16.35 13.05
N ARG A 224 19.11 -15.13 12.53
CA ARG A 224 19.55 -13.98 13.32
C ARG A 224 18.42 -12.96 13.59
N LEU A 225 17.26 -13.07 12.90
CA LEU A 225 16.19 -12.07 12.99
C LEU A 225 15.61 -11.95 14.40
N ARG A 226 15.45 -13.04 15.12
CA ARG A 226 14.95 -12.97 16.50
C ARG A 226 15.81 -12.08 17.42
N ARG A 227 17.12 -12.10 17.23
CA ARG A 227 18.03 -11.20 17.98
C ARG A 227 17.95 -9.78 17.43
N ALA A 228 17.97 -9.63 16.10
CA ALA A 228 17.92 -8.34 15.45
C ALA A 228 16.64 -7.57 15.83
N PHE A 229 15.46 -8.22 15.78
CA PHE A 229 14.18 -7.61 16.13
C PHE A 229 13.99 -7.32 17.63
N ARG A 230 14.81 -7.88 18.49
CA ARG A 230 14.88 -7.43 19.90
C ARG A 230 15.69 -6.15 20.07
N GLN A 231 16.73 -5.97 19.25
CA GLN A 231 17.56 -4.76 19.26
C GLN A 231 16.83 -3.62 18.57
N ASP A 232 16.25 -3.92 17.41
CA ASP A 232 15.48 -3.01 16.56
C ASP A 232 14.07 -3.56 16.37
N PRO A 233 13.11 -3.23 17.24
CA PRO A 233 11.74 -3.75 17.17
C PRO A 233 11.12 -3.49 15.80
N THR A 234 10.81 -4.55 15.06
CA THR A 234 10.41 -4.52 13.66
C THR A 234 9.07 -5.21 13.48
N PHE A 235 8.16 -4.58 12.74
CA PHE A 235 6.96 -5.21 12.26
C PHE A 235 7.25 -5.84 10.89
N PHE A 236 7.13 -7.14 10.82
CA PHE A 236 7.31 -7.92 9.60
C PHE A 236 6.00 -8.60 9.22
N ALA A 237 5.47 -8.27 8.04
CA ALA A 237 4.24 -8.86 7.53
C ALA A 237 4.38 -9.24 6.06
N PHE A 238 3.71 -10.33 5.67
CA PHE A 238 3.64 -10.73 4.27
C PHE A 238 2.36 -11.50 4.00
N TYR A 239 1.82 -11.28 2.80
CA TYR A 239 0.50 -11.76 2.40
C TYR A 239 0.56 -12.32 0.99
N VAL A 240 -0.17 -13.41 0.75
CA VAL A 240 -0.21 -14.04 -0.57
C VAL A 240 -1.59 -14.64 -0.85
N GLY A 241 -1.95 -14.73 -2.12
CA GLY A 241 -3.21 -15.33 -2.55
C GLY A 241 -3.20 -16.86 -2.40
N THR A 242 -4.32 -17.45 -1.96
CA THR A 242 -4.47 -18.91 -1.87
C THR A 242 -4.34 -19.60 -3.23
N SER A 243 -4.57 -18.88 -4.32
CA SER A 243 -4.44 -19.35 -5.71
C SER A 243 -3.22 -18.76 -6.42
N ASP A 244 -2.29 -18.12 -5.69
CA ASP A 244 -1.01 -17.65 -6.25
C ASP A 244 -0.08 -18.83 -6.47
N ALA A 245 -0.12 -19.40 -7.67
CA ALA A 245 0.69 -20.56 -8.03
C ALA A 245 2.20 -20.25 -8.13
N ARG A 246 2.57 -18.96 -8.18
CA ARG A 246 3.98 -18.55 -8.31
C ARG A 246 4.69 -18.57 -6.96
N PHE A 247 4.11 -17.87 -5.97
CA PHE A 247 4.86 -17.51 -4.76
C PHE A 247 4.25 -18.02 -3.46
N ARG A 248 3.05 -18.66 -3.51
CA ARG A 248 2.42 -19.19 -2.29
C ARG A 248 3.33 -20.15 -1.52
N ALA A 249 3.92 -21.11 -2.22
CA ALA A 249 4.75 -22.15 -1.56
C ALA A 249 5.97 -21.55 -0.85
N GLU A 250 6.56 -20.51 -1.43
CA GLU A 250 7.70 -19.81 -0.85
C GLU A 250 7.30 -18.95 0.35
N ASN A 251 6.14 -18.28 0.28
CA ASN A 251 5.60 -17.54 1.43
C ASN A 251 5.31 -18.50 2.60
N GLU A 252 4.70 -19.65 2.34
CA GLU A 252 4.50 -20.69 3.36
C GLU A 252 5.82 -21.27 3.90
N LEU A 253 6.88 -21.32 3.08
CA LEU A 253 8.21 -21.75 3.53
C LEU A 253 8.81 -20.74 4.50
N LEU A 254 8.81 -19.46 4.14
CA LEU A 254 9.35 -18.42 5.00
C LEU A 254 8.58 -18.33 6.33
N ASP A 255 7.24 -18.48 6.31
CA ASP A 255 6.43 -18.55 7.54
C ASP A 255 6.89 -19.68 8.47
N ARG A 256 7.08 -20.90 7.92
CA ARG A 256 7.57 -22.03 8.71
C ARG A 256 8.96 -21.77 9.31
N GLU A 257 9.86 -21.16 8.55
CA GLU A 257 11.22 -20.87 9.01
C GLU A 257 11.21 -19.80 10.11
N LEU A 258 10.45 -18.70 9.91
CA LEU A 258 10.32 -17.64 10.91
C LEU A 258 9.67 -18.16 12.20
N SER A 259 8.62 -18.98 12.08
CA SER A 259 7.95 -19.63 13.20
C SER A 259 8.89 -20.55 13.97
N ALA A 260 9.65 -21.41 13.27
CA ALA A 260 10.65 -22.29 13.89
C ALA A 260 11.76 -21.50 14.62
N ALA A 261 12.18 -20.37 14.05
CA ALA A 261 13.16 -19.46 14.65
C ALA A 261 12.55 -18.54 15.74
N ARG A 262 11.22 -18.60 15.96
CA ARG A 262 10.47 -17.75 16.89
C ARG A 262 10.67 -16.26 16.60
N VAL A 263 10.68 -15.88 15.34
CA VAL A 263 10.72 -14.49 14.88
C VAL A 263 9.29 -13.95 14.86
N PRO A 264 9.01 -12.84 15.51
CA PRO A 264 7.69 -12.21 15.41
C PRO A 264 7.40 -11.76 13.97
N HIS A 265 6.30 -12.22 13.40
CA HIS A 265 5.84 -11.84 12.05
C HIS A 265 4.33 -12.05 11.92
N VAL A 266 3.76 -11.55 10.84
CA VAL A 266 2.38 -11.77 10.42
C VAL A 266 2.44 -12.41 9.03
N PHE A 267 1.80 -13.56 8.90
CA PHE A 267 1.58 -14.20 7.61
C PHE A 267 0.10 -14.55 7.45
N ASP A 268 -0.50 -14.10 6.36
CA ASP A 268 -1.90 -14.44 6.06
C ASP A 268 -2.08 -14.84 4.60
N LEU A 269 -2.94 -15.85 4.39
CA LEU A 269 -3.42 -16.30 3.10
C LEU A 269 -4.82 -15.72 2.84
N TYR A 270 -4.98 -15.02 1.73
CA TYR A 270 -6.25 -14.46 1.31
C TYR A 270 -6.78 -15.12 0.04
N PRO A 271 -8.10 -15.26 -0.14
CA PRO A 271 -8.65 -15.73 -1.42
C PRO A 271 -8.23 -14.82 -2.58
N GLY A 272 -7.63 -15.40 -3.62
CA GLY A 272 -7.17 -14.66 -4.80
C GLY A 272 -5.89 -15.23 -5.40
N SER A 273 -5.43 -14.59 -6.46
CA SER A 273 -4.25 -14.97 -7.24
C SER A 273 -3.24 -13.81 -7.37
N HIS A 274 -2.20 -13.99 -8.17
CA HIS A 274 -1.16 -12.98 -8.39
C HIS A 274 -1.63 -11.91 -9.39
N GLU A 275 -2.52 -11.00 -8.95
CA GLU A 275 -3.14 -10.01 -9.85
C GLU A 275 -3.48 -8.69 -9.15
N GLN A 276 -3.62 -7.63 -9.94
CA GLN A 276 -3.90 -6.28 -9.43
C GLN A 276 -5.23 -6.19 -8.66
N SER A 277 -6.24 -6.95 -9.05
CA SER A 277 -7.54 -7.01 -8.37
C SER A 277 -7.40 -7.51 -6.93
N PHE A 278 -6.56 -8.52 -6.71
CA PHE A 278 -6.23 -9.07 -5.40
C PHE A 278 -5.58 -8.01 -4.51
N TRP A 279 -4.56 -7.32 -4.99
CA TRP A 279 -3.89 -6.28 -4.21
C TRP A 279 -4.80 -5.10 -3.93
N ASN A 280 -5.61 -4.67 -4.90
CA ASN A 280 -6.61 -3.62 -4.71
C ASN A 280 -7.62 -3.96 -3.60
N ALA A 281 -8.07 -5.22 -3.55
CA ALA A 281 -9.06 -5.67 -2.57
C ALA A 281 -8.53 -5.64 -1.12
N HIS A 282 -7.23 -5.85 -0.94
CA HIS A 282 -6.64 -6.02 0.39
C HIS A 282 -5.77 -4.83 0.85
N ALA A 283 -5.35 -3.95 -0.07
CA ALA A 283 -4.42 -2.85 0.21
C ALA A 283 -4.84 -1.98 1.41
N VAL A 284 -6.14 -1.70 1.60
CA VAL A 284 -6.64 -0.90 2.73
C VAL A 284 -6.32 -1.57 4.07
N THR A 285 -6.57 -2.87 4.16
CA THR A 285 -6.31 -3.65 5.38
C THR A 285 -4.81 -3.71 5.68
N TRP A 286 -4.01 -4.05 4.69
CA TRP A 286 -2.57 -4.19 4.85
C TRP A 286 -1.89 -2.86 5.17
N LEU A 287 -2.20 -1.79 4.44
CA LEU A 287 -1.69 -0.45 4.76
C LEU A 287 -2.08 0.01 6.17
N ARG A 288 -3.29 -0.34 6.64
CA ARG A 288 -3.70 0.00 8.00
C ARG A 288 -2.83 -0.71 9.03
N LEU A 289 -2.53 -2.00 8.84
CA LEU A 289 -1.64 -2.76 9.71
C LEU A 289 -0.23 -2.16 9.76
N ALA A 290 0.34 -1.80 8.60
CA ALA A 290 1.63 -1.13 8.51
C ALA A 290 1.61 0.23 9.25
N LEU A 291 0.59 1.05 9.01
CA LEU A 291 0.47 2.39 9.59
C LEU A 291 0.21 2.38 11.11
N ASP A 292 -0.41 1.31 11.65
CA ASP A 292 -0.59 1.13 13.09
C ASP A 292 0.74 0.90 13.82
N ARG A 293 1.80 0.59 13.09
CA ARG A 293 3.16 0.35 13.60
C ARG A 293 4.11 1.51 13.38
N LEU A 294 3.70 2.51 12.63
CA LEU A 294 4.47 3.73 12.40
C LEU A 294 4.09 4.83 13.39
N ALA A 295 5.01 5.75 13.59
CA ALA A 295 4.74 6.97 14.37
C ALA A 295 3.59 7.76 13.71
N ALA A 296 2.63 8.20 14.51
CA ALA A 296 1.51 9.02 14.03
C ALA A 296 1.99 10.40 13.53
N PRO A 297 1.29 11.02 12.58
CA PRO A 297 1.55 12.40 12.16
C PRO A 297 1.54 13.36 13.34
N ARG A 298 2.49 14.30 13.38
CA ARG A 298 2.68 15.24 14.50
C ARG A 298 3.22 16.59 14.05
#